data_231701ea053d427e13648d6afa756c37
#
_entry.id   231701ea053d427e13648d6afa756c37
#
_cell.length_a   1.000
_cell.length_b   1.000
_cell.length_c   1.000
_cell.angle_alpha   90.00
_cell.angle_beta   90.00
_cell.angle_gamma   90.00
#
_symmetry.space_group_name_H-M   'P 1'
#
loop_
_entity.id
_entity.type
_entity.pdbx_description
1 polymer ?
#
loop_
_entity_poly.entity_id
_entity_poly.type
_entity_poly.pdbx_seq_one_letter_code
_entity_poly.pdbx_strand_id
1 'polypeptide(L)'
;MSALYRSALVIGVAAGLSLVSSEARADKGYYPNVGMDYSAVLQYDYSRAEGDGATAPRNTTDFYPDIQSSFYVRFSPNDQVRLSTELNPINPPANGEKRTFGDIGLVVNELNYYKLTQHTQLQVGKLQVPFGRAMDAAPGLYTNDFVSTYDLGGMLGATYAYRWFGQKAGMVQGGLNLYTADSTELSRPFLRSGGRAQRSDGGPANTGKLDSYALTVNWNSIPALPYLELQAGYMRNRAGVAQPDTGPADDEVIRVVSARYIWAPESSADLDTTLRGRYLDVVPLVEYADVQNEDAVAGNDTRYLTTSVTVDYGRWVFGATRTDKRRPWAPGAGRHDYLNELSMGYRVTGQLTMALSVGSQAQGGQDSNLVGFALTYEGAH
;
A
#
# COMPACT_ATOMS: atom_id res chain seq x y z
N MET A 1 0.08 13.47 -15.57
CA MET A 1 0.82 12.19 -15.56
C MET A 1 0.98 11.78 -14.11
N SER A 2 0.04 10.97 -13.59
CA SER A 2 0.15 10.44 -12.22
C SER A 2 1.31 9.45 -12.20
N ALA A 3 2.33 9.74 -11.38
CA ALA A 3 3.35 8.76 -11.06
C ALA A 3 2.67 7.67 -10.23
N LEU A 4 2.33 6.56 -10.86
CA LEU A 4 1.83 5.36 -10.20
C LEU A 4 3.00 4.78 -9.40
N TYR A 5 3.01 5.03 -8.10
CA TYR A 5 3.88 4.33 -7.16
C TYR A 5 3.37 2.89 -7.08
N ARG A 6 4.17 1.97 -7.57
CA ARG A 6 3.93 0.54 -7.42
C ARG A 6 4.62 0.09 -6.13
N SER A 7 3.84 -0.19 -5.11
CA SER A 7 4.34 -0.93 -3.95
C SER A 7 4.10 -2.40 -4.19
N ALA A 8 5.14 -3.21 -4.23
CA ALA A 8 4.99 -4.66 -4.29
C ALA A 8 4.41 -5.18 -2.99
N LEU A 9 3.32 -5.90 -3.06
CA LEU A 9 2.70 -6.53 -1.91
C LEU A 9 3.48 -7.77 -1.52
N VAL A 10 4.10 -7.71 -0.37
CA VAL A 10 4.33 -8.90 0.43
C VAL A 10 2.95 -9.49 0.75
N ILE A 11 2.72 -10.77 0.40
CA ILE A 11 1.46 -11.47 0.67
C ILE A 11 1.03 -11.17 2.10
N GLY A 12 -0.03 -10.39 2.23
CA GLY A 12 -0.40 -9.66 3.43
C GLY A 12 -0.92 -10.50 4.60
N VAL A 13 -0.05 -11.29 5.22
CA VAL A 13 -0.30 -11.83 6.56
C VAL A 13 0.66 -11.20 7.58
N ALA A 14 1.72 -10.53 7.14
CA ALA A 14 2.73 -9.97 8.03
C ALA A 14 2.59 -8.45 8.28
N ALA A 15 1.95 -7.67 7.41
CA ALA A 15 2.00 -6.22 7.52
C ALA A 15 1.27 -5.63 8.74
N GLY A 16 0.22 -6.28 9.23
CA GLY A 16 -0.45 -5.86 10.48
C GLY A 16 0.26 -6.30 11.76
N LEU A 17 1.10 -7.33 11.69
CA LEU A 17 1.86 -7.88 12.82
C LEU A 17 3.37 -7.58 12.73
N SER A 18 3.92 -7.33 11.55
CA SER A 18 5.36 -7.07 11.36
C SER A 18 5.81 -5.72 11.90
N LEU A 19 4.94 -4.71 11.94
CA LEU A 19 5.24 -3.46 12.64
C LEU A 19 5.37 -3.65 14.16
N VAL A 20 4.79 -4.73 14.70
CA VAL A 20 4.90 -5.07 16.13
C VAL A 20 6.00 -6.10 16.38
N SER A 21 6.28 -7.00 15.42
CA SER A 21 7.24 -8.10 15.62
C SER A 21 8.69 -7.71 15.36
N SER A 22 8.96 -6.74 14.49
CA SER A 22 10.32 -6.21 14.34
C SER A 22 10.74 -5.37 15.56
N GLU A 23 9.78 -4.75 16.24
CA GLU A 23 10.04 -4.03 17.49
C GLU A 23 10.34 -4.97 18.69
N ALA A 24 9.93 -6.23 18.64
CA ALA A 24 10.14 -7.20 19.71
C ALA A 24 11.50 -7.90 19.68
N ARG A 25 12.31 -7.72 18.64
CA ARG A 25 13.63 -8.32 18.56
C ARG A 25 14.66 -7.52 19.34
N ALA A 26 14.82 -7.97 20.58
CA ALA A 26 16.02 -7.83 21.42
C ALA A 26 16.60 -6.42 21.48
N ASP A 27 15.91 -5.55 22.18
CA ASP A 27 16.55 -4.41 22.83
C ASP A 27 17.66 -4.94 23.77
N LYS A 28 18.91 -4.90 23.31
CA LYS A 28 20.08 -5.26 24.11
C LYS A 28 20.42 -4.18 25.14
N GLY A 29 19.52 -3.19 25.33
CA GLY A 29 19.70 -2.14 26.35
C GLY A 29 20.79 -1.11 26.05
N TYR A 30 21.42 -1.19 24.89
CA TYR A 30 22.45 -0.21 24.48
C TYR A 30 21.90 0.71 23.39
N TYR A 31 21.91 2.02 23.65
CA TYR A 31 21.57 3.06 22.70
C TYR A 31 22.75 4.00 22.45
N PRO A 32 22.91 4.56 21.26
CA PRO A 32 22.11 4.30 20.06
C PRO A 32 22.37 2.93 19.46
N ASN A 33 21.35 2.30 18.87
CA ASN A 33 21.51 1.11 18.05
C ASN A 33 21.02 1.33 16.63
N VAL A 34 21.53 0.54 15.70
CA VAL A 34 21.20 0.60 14.29
C VAL A 34 20.59 -0.74 13.87
N GLY A 35 19.57 -0.68 13.05
CA GLY A 35 18.96 -1.89 12.49
C GLY A 35 18.49 -1.64 11.05
N MET A 36 18.17 -2.73 10.37
CA MET A 36 17.66 -2.73 9.02
C MET A 36 16.65 -3.85 8.83
N ASP A 37 15.53 -3.52 8.24
CA ASP A 37 14.57 -4.50 7.71
C ASP A 37 14.56 -4.37 6.19
N TYR A 38 14.42 -5.49 5.47
CA TYR A 38 14.34 -5.47 4.02
C TYR A 38 13.44 -6.57 3.48
N SER A 39 12.83 -6.28 2.34
CA SER A 39 12.09 -7.20 1.49
C SER A 39 12.64 -7.08 0.07
N ALA A 40 13.04 -8.20 -0.52
CA ALA A 40 13.51 -8.25 -1.90
C ALA A 40 12.57 -9.16 -2.69
N VAL A 41 11.87 -8.59 -3.66
CA VAL A 41 10.96 -9.29 -4.55
C VAL A 41 11.56 -9.34 -5.94
N LEU A 42 11.50 -10.50 -6.58
CA LEU A 42 11.74 -10.66 -8.00
C LEU A 42 10.41 -11.02 -8.64
N GLN A 43 9.86 -10.10 -9.45
CA GLN A 43 8.52 -10.23 -10.00
C GLN A 43 8.55 -10.35 -11.52
N TYR A 44 7.72 -11.24 -12.04
CA TYR A 44 7.41 -11.38 -13.45
C TYR A 44 5.92 -11.17 -13.68
N ASP A 45 5.58 -10.20 -14.51
CA ASP A 45 4.22 -9.88 -14.90
C ASP A 45 4.00 -10.13 -16.39
N TYR A 46 2.89 -10.74 -16.70
CA TYR A 46 2.37 -10.90 -18.04
C TYR A 46 0.95 -10.36 -18.11
N SER A 47 0.68 -9.46 -19.02
CA SER A 47 -0.67 -9.00 -19.31
C SER A 47 -1.00 -9.23 -20.79
N ARG A 48 -2.20 -9.76 -21.04
CA ARG A 48 -2.77 -9.91 -22.37
C ARG A 48 -4.06 -9.11 -22.45
N ALA A 49 -4.02 -8.06 -23.24
CA ALA A 49 -5.23 -7.30 -23.49
C ALA A 49 -6.16 -8.02 -24.48
N GLU A 50 -7.47 -7.87 -24.27
CA GLU A 50 -8.51 -8.39 -25.13
C GLU A 50 -9.06 -7.25 -25.99
N GLY A 51 -9.20 -7.46 -27.32
CA GLY A 51 -9.78 -6.49 -28.25
C GLY A 51 -9.42 -6.75 -29.71
N ASP A 52 -10.38 -6.55 -30.62
CA ASP A 52 -10.21 -6.67 -32.05
C ASP A 52 -9.92 -5.28 -32.64
N GLY A 53 -8.74 -5.07 -33.20
CA GLY A 53 -8.45 -3.86 -33.97
C GLY A 53 -6.97 -3.59 -34.25
N ALA A 54 -6.66 -2.73 -35.20
CA ALA A 54 -5.29 -2.34 -35.57
C ALA A 54 -4.54 -1.58 -34.43
N THR A 55 -5.27 -1.13 -33.40
CA THR A 55 -4.79 -0.52 -32.18
C THR A 55 -4.91 -1.46 -30.99
N ALA A 56 -5.20 -2.76 -31.23
CA ALA A 56 -5.32 -3.74 -30.15
C ALA A 56 -4.05 -3.78 -29.31
N PRO A 57 -4.17 -3.74 -28.00
CA PRO A 57 -3.05 -3.81 -27.10
C PRO A 57 -2.29 -5.12 -27.33
N ARG A 58 -0.97 -5.01 -27.28
CA ARG A 58 -0.10 -6.17 -27.43
C ARG A 58 0.14 -6.80 -26.05
N ASN A 59 0.59 -8.06 -26.05
CA ASN A 59 1.01 -8.71 -24.81
C ASN A 59 2.21 -7.98 -24.21
N THR A 60 2.08 -7.55 -22.97
CA THR A 60 3.12 -6.86 -22.21
C THR A 60 3.76 -7.83 -21.22
N THR A 61 5.08 -7.80 -21.11
CA THR A 61 5.79 -8.55 -20.08
C THR A 61 6.76 -7.63 -19.35
N ASP A 62 6.83 -7.80 -18.03
CA ASP A 62 7.77 -7.07 -17.19
C ASP A 62 8.43 -8.04 -16.21
N PHE A 63 9.77 -8.05 -16.18
CA PHE A 63 10.53 -8.80 -15.19
C PHE A 63 11.46 -7.84 -14.46
N TYR A 64 11.26 -7.68 -13.15
CA TYR A 64 11.90 -6.63 -12.38
C TYR A 64 12.12 -7.01 -10.91
N PRO A 65 13.12 -6.39 -10.26
CA PRO A 65 13.25 -6.40 -8.82
C PRO A 65 12.38 -5.29 -8.21
N ASP A 66 11.83 -5.57 -7.03
CA ASP A 66 11.32 -4.59 -6.09
C ASP A 66 11.98 -4.84 -4.74
N ILE A 67 12.85 -3.93 -4.31
CA ILE A 67 13.61 -4.07 -3.08
C ILE A 67 13.26 -2.91 -2.16
N GLN A 68 12.58 -3.21 -1.08
CA GLN A 68 12.25 -2.27 -0.02
C GLN A 68 13.21 -2.45 1.15
N SER A 69 13.76 -1.37 1.66
CA SER A 69 14.68 -1.39 2.79
C SER A 69 14.36 -0.27 3.76
N SER A 70 14.29 -0.58 5.04
CA SER A 70 14.10 0.38 6.13
C SER A 70 15.30 0.33 7.05
N PHE A 71 16.06 1.40 7.11
CA PHE A 71 17.16 1.60 8.05
C PHE A 71 16.66 2.45 9.21
N TYR A 72 17.07 2.12 10.41
CA TYR A 72 16.72 2.91 11.58
C TYR A 72 17.87 3.06 12.57
N VAL A 73 17.93 4.24 13.18
CA VAL A 73 18.79 4.54 14.31
C VAL A 73 17.90 4.79 15.51
N ARG A 74 17.92 3.90 16.48
CA ARG A 74 17.16 4.02 17.73
C ARG A 74 18.01 4.72 18.78
N PHE A 75 17.49 5.79 19.36
CA PHE A 75 18.15 6.57 20.40
C PHE A 75 17.64 6.18 21.79
N SER A 76 16.44 5.59 21.87
CA SER A 76 15.81 5.06 23.06
C SER A 76 14.82 3.95 22.67
N PRO A 77 14.19 3.23 23.62
CA PRO A 77 13.12 2.27 23.31
C PRO A 77 11.96 2.87 22.51
N ASN A 78 11.77 4.18 22.60
CA ASN A 78 10.62 4.87 22.03
C ASN A 78 10.94 5.82 20.87
N ASP A 79 12.22 6.11 20.63
CA ASP A 79 12.65 7.18 19.70
C ASP A 79 13.62 6.65 18.65
N GLN A 80 13.32 6.88 17.39
CA GLN A 80 14.18 6.50 16.26
C GLN A 80 14.12 7.51 15.11
N VAL A 81 15.12 7.50 14.27
CA VAL A 81 15.08 8.04 12.90
C VAL A 81 15.01 6.87 11.95
N ARG A 82 14.10 6.92 10.99
CA ARG A 82 13.89 5.92 9.95
C ARG A 82 14.16 6.49 8.57
N LEU A 83 14.85 5.73 7.75
CA LEU A 83 15.02 5.93 6.32
C LEU A 83 14.47 4.70 5.60
N SER A 84 13.40 4.85 4.83
CA SER A 84 12.86 3.78 3.97
C SER A 84 13.10 4.11 2.52
N THR A 85 13.64 3.14 1.77
CA THR A 85 13.95 3.25 0.35
C THR A 85 13.34 2.10 -0.42
N GLU A 86 13.06 2.33 -1.69
CA GLU A 86 12.51 1.34 -2.61
C GLU A 86 13.24 1.40 -3.95
N LEU A 87 13.73 0.25 -4.41
CA LEU A 87 14.36 0.06 -5.71
C LEU A 87 13.41 -0.73 -6.60
N ASN A 88 12.74 -0.05 -7.51
CA ASN A 88 11.72 -0.63 -8.39
C ASN A 88 11.66 0.09 -9.75
N PRO A 89 10.86 -0.42 -10.72
CA PRO A 89 10.55 0.32 -11.93
C PRO A 89 9.77 1.61 -11.64
N ILE A 90 10.28 2.74 -12.13
CA ILE A 90 9.68 4.07 -11.91
C ILE A 90 8.41 4.27 -12.73
N ASN A 91 8.37 3.73 -13.96
CA ASN A 91 7.20 3.82 -14.81
C ASN A 91 6.69 2.42 -15.19
N PRO A 92 5.37 2.25 -15.40
CA PRO A 92 4.85 1.02 -15.96
C PRO A 92 5.41 0.78 -17.37
N PRO A 93 5.52 -0.49 -17.81
CA PRO A 93 5.91 -0.80 -19.16
C PRO A 93 4.89 -0.23 -20.16
N ALA A 94 5.36 0.20 -21.33
CA ALA A 94 4.50 0.60 -22.41
C ALA A 94 3.67 -0.60 -22.92
N ASN A 95 2.48 -0.31 -23.45
CA ASN A 95 1.62 -1.37 -24.00
C ASN A 95 2.34 -2.17 -25.10
N GLY A 96 2.42 -3.48 -24.92
CA GLY A 96 3.14 -4.40 -25.81
C GLY A 96 4.66 -4.44 -25.60
N GLU A 97 5.18 -3.76 -24.61
CA GLU A 97 6.59 -3.79 -24.26
C GLU A 97 6.95 -5.13 -23.60
N LYS A 98 8.16 -5.61 -23.91
CA LYS A 98 8.79 -6.74 -23.23
C LYS A 98 10.01 -6.23 -22.52
N ARG A 99 9.90 -6.06 -21.20
CA ARG A 99 10.93 -5.43 -20.39
C ARG A 99 11.55 -6.44 -19.40
N THR A 100 12.86 -6.34 -19.23
CA THR A 100 13.63 -7.10 -18.25
C THR A 100 14.60 -6.16 -17.57
N PHE A 101 14.44 -5.97 -16.25
CA PHE A 101 15.23 -5.05 -15.42
C PHE A 101 15.32 -3.63 -15.99
N GLY A 102 14.27 -3.20 -16.69
CA GLY A 102 14.19 -1.87 -17.27
C GLY A 102 13.59 -0.86 -16.32
N ASP A 103 14.00 0.40 -16.47
CA ASP A 103 13.41 1.54 -15.78
C ASP A 103 13.59 1.57 -14.25
N ILE A 104 14.62 0.90 -13.73
CA ILE A 104 14.87 0.78 -12.30
C ILE A 104 15.40 2.09 -11.71
N GLY A 105 14.76 2.56 -10.65
CA GLY A 105 15.19 3.71 -9.85
C GLY A 105 15.10 3.44 -8.37
N LEU A 106 15.89 4.16 -7.59
CA LEU A 106 15.85 4.13 -6.13
C LEU A 106 15.08 5.35 -5.63
N VAL A 107 14.01 5.11 -4.88
CA VAL A 107 13.15 6.16 -4.31
C VAL A 107 13.30 6.17 -2.79
N VAL A 108 13.32 7.35 -2.19
CA VAL A 108 13.20 7.51 -0.74
C VAL A 108 11.72 7.65 -0.40
N ASN A 109 11.12 6.64 0.21
CA ASN A 109 9.70 6.66 0.61
C ASN A 109 9.51 7.38 1.94
N GLU A 110 10.42 7.16 2.90
CA GLU A 110 10.37 7.79 4.20
C GLU A 110 11.75 8.30 4.65
N LEU A 111 11.76 9.44 5.31
CA LEU A 111 12.87 9.94 6.11
C LEU A 111 12.27 10.75 7.25
N ASN A 112 12.09 10.11 8.40
CA ASN A 112 11.36 10.72 9.50
C ASN A 112 11.95 10.40 10.87
N TYR A 113 11.66 11.28 11.82
CA TYR A 113 11.73 10.97 13.23
C TYR A 113 10.44 10.28 13.65
N TYR A 114 10.57 9.16 14.36
CA TYR A 114 9.48 8.35 14.83
C TYR A 114 9.58 8.16 16.34
N LYS A 115 8.50 8.46 17.03
CA LYS A 115 8.35 8.22 18.47
C LYS A 115 7.12 7.38 18.73
N LEU A 116 7.30 6.26 19.42
CA LEU A 116 6.23 5.34 19.78
C LEU A 116 6.25 5.09 21.30
N THR A 117 5.09 5.30 21.93
CA THR A 117 4.84 4.89 23.33
C THR A 117 3.65 3.92 23.34
N GLN A 118 3.30 3.42 24.52
CA GLN A 118 2.10 2.59 24.66
C GLN A 118 0.83 3.29 24.13
N HIS A 119 0.71 4.60 24.36
CA HIS A 119 -0.50 5.37 24.03
C HIS A 119 -0.35 6.29 22.83
N THR A 120 0.86 6.72 22.50
CA THR A 120 1.07 7.76 21.49
C THR A 120 2.04 7.33 20.41
N GLN A 121 1.79 7.79 19.20
CA GLN A 121 2.69 7.70 18.05
C GLN A 121 2.85 9.11 17.47
N LEU A 122 4.09 9.50 17.18
CA LEU A 122 4.44 10.73 16.50
C LEU A 122 5.41 10.41 15.38
N GLN A 123 5.17 10.96 14.19
CA GLN A 123 6.12 10.96 13.08
C GLN A 123 6.27 12.37 12.54
N VAL A 124 7.48 12.76 12.14
CA VAL A 124 7.74 14.07 11.53
C VAL A 124 8.82 13.92 10.48
N GLY A 125 8.56 14.40 9.27
CA GLY A 125 9.48 14.34 8.14
C GLY A 125 8.80 13.90 6.85
N LYS A 126 9.52 13.16 6.00
CA LYS A 126 8.94 12.46 4.86
C LYS A 126 8.34 11.14 5.36
N LEU A 127 7.05 10.95 5.15
CA LEU A 127 6.28 9.85 5.70
C LEU A 127 5.21 9.35 4.73
N GLN A 128 4.74 8.14 4.95
CA GLN A 128 3.54 7.62 4.33
C GLN A 128 2.34 7.94 5.24
N VAL A 129 1.26 8.42 4.66
CA VAL A 129 0.03 8.70 5.40
C VAL A 129 -0.80 7.43 5.47
N PRO A 130 -0.94 6.78 6.65
CA PRO A 130 -1.70 5.54 6.76
C PRO A 130 -3.19 5.81 6.53
N PHE A 131 -3.76 5.26 5.45
CA PHE A 131 -5.14 5.51 5.09
C PHE A 131 -5.71 4.34 4.28
N GLY A 132 -6.85 3.77 4.73
CA GLY A 132 -7.37 2.53 4.15
C GLY A 132 -6.63 1.28 4.64
N ARG A 133 -7.07 0.12 4.21
CA ARG A 133 -6.49 -1.19 4.52
C ARG A 133 -6.32 -2.08 3.31
N ALA A 134 -7.08 -1.84 2.22
CA ALA A 134 -7.09 -2.75 1.08
C ALA A 134 -5.70 -2.86 0.46
N MET A 135 -4.95 -1.77 0.40
CA MET A 135 -3.61 -1.76 -0.15
C MET A 135 -2.64 -2.67 0.61
N ASP A 136 -2.73 -2.70 1.95
CA ASP A 136 -1.81 -3.48 2.80
C ASP A 136 -2.31 -4.90 3.09
N ALA A 137 -3.62 -5.15 3.00
CA ALA A 137 -4.22 -6.35 3.56
C ALA A 137 -4.95 -7.23 2.55
N ALA A 138 -5.31 -6.73 1.36
CA ALA A 138 -5.92 -7.55 0.33
C ALA A 138 -4.84 -8.37 -0.40
N PRO A 139 -5.07 -9.69 -0.60
CA PRO A 139 -4.08 -10.55 -1.24
C PRO A 139 -4.03 -10.33 -2.76
N GLY A 140 -2.86 -10.61 -3.35
CA GLY A 140 -2.65 -10.55 -4.79
C GLY A 140 -1.41 -9.76 -5.16
N LEU A 141 -0.97 -9.85 -6.42
CA LEU A 141 0.15 -9.09 -6.97
C LEU A 141 -0.29 -7.77 -7.66
N TYR A 142 -1.59 -7.68 -8.01
CA TYR A 142 -2.15 -6.59 -8.81
C TYR A 142 -3.14 -5.70 -8.05
N THR A 143 -3.62 -6.18 -6.89
CA THR A 143 -4.63 -5.46 -6.09
C THR A 143 -4.14 -4.08 -5.66
N ASN A 144 -2.88 -3.97 -5.26
CA ASN A 144 -2.29 -2.71 -4.80
C ASN A 144 -2.30 -1.63 -5.86
N ASP A 145 -1.95 -1.96 -7.10
CA ASP A 145 -1.96 -1.02 -8.21
C ASP A 145 -3.37 -0.43 -8.45
N PHE A 146 -4.40 -1.25 -8.19
CA PHE A 146 -5.78 -0.87 -8.44
C PHE A 146 -6.37 0.04 -7.34
N VAL A 147 -5.89 -0.09 -6.09
CA VAL A 147 -6.35 0.70 -4.93
C VAL A 147 -5.37 1.79 -4.50
N SER A 148 -4.23 1.93 -5.17
CA SER A 148 -3.16 2.90 -4.83
C SER A 148 -3.58 4.37 -4.93
N THR A 149 -4.69 4.68 -5.59
CA THR A 149 -5.15 6.06 -5.79
C THR A 149 -5.39 6.81 -4.48
N TYR A 150 -5.82 6.13 -3.41
CA TYR A 150 -6.04 6.75 -2.11
C TYR A 150 -4.97 6.43 -1.07
N ASP A 151 -3.86 5.81 -1.47
CA ASP A 151 -2.65 5.70 -0.66
C ASP A 151 -1.68 6.83 -1.00
N LEU A 152 -1.33 7.62 -0.01
CA LEU A 152 -0.45 8.77 -0.18
C LEU A 152 0.93 8.47 0.40
N GLY A 153 1.82 7.94 -0.45
CA GLY A 153 3.23 7.77 -0.13
C GLY A 153 4.06 9.04 -0.29
N GLY A 154 5.15 9.14 0.45
CA GLY A 154 6.18 10.15 0.25
C GLY A 154 5.75 11.58 0.53
N MET A 155 4.87 11.82 1.51
CA MET A 155 4.42 13.15 1.92
C MET A 155 5.39 13.78 2.93
N LEU A 156 5.53 15.09 2.90
CA LEU A 156 6.20 15.86 3.95
C LEU A 156 5.18 16.30 4.99
N GLY A 157 5.40 15.97 6.26
CA GLY A 157 4.42 16.32 7.26
C GLY A 157 4.67 15.79 8.65
N ALA A 158 3.59 15.69 9.41
CA ALA A 158 3.57 15.13 10.74
C ALA A 158 2.31 14.28 10.97
N THR A 159 2.49 13.16 11.63
CA THR A 159 1.44 12.26 12.09
C THR A 159 1.43 12.23 13.60
N TYR A 160 0.27 12.36 14.20
CA TYR A 160 0.05 12.08 15.61
C TYR A 160 -1.11 11.10 15.76
N ALA A 161 -0.90 10.02 16.51
CA ALA A 161 -1.97 9.09 16.86
C ALA A 161 -1.99 8.81 18.37
N TYR A 162 -3.20 8.61 18.89
CA TYR A 162 -3.43 8.25 20.28
C TYR A 162 -4.20 6.93 20.37
N ARG A 163 -3.72 6.01 21.22
CA ARG A 163 -4.33 4.71 21.50
C ARG A 163 -5.01 4.73 22.86
N TRP A 164 -6.29 4.43 22.85
CA TRP A 164 -7.07 4.24 24.06
C TRP A 164 -7.40 2.75 24.24
N PHE A 165 -7.23 2.24 25.44
CA PHE A 165 -7.51 0.85 25.79
C PHE A 165 -8.66 0.82 26.78
N GLY A 166 -9.80 0.25 26.36
CA GLY A 166 -10.99 0.11 27.17
C GLY A 166 -11.30 -1.35 27.48
N GLN A 167 -11.56 -1.68 28.74
CA GLN A 167 -11.85 -3.06 29.15
C GLN A 167 -13.03 -3.69 28.38
N LYS A 168 -14.04 -2.90 28.01
CA LYS A 168 -15.21 -3.37 27.25
C LYS A 168 -15.16 -3.01 25.77
N ALA A 169 -14.40 -1.98 25.40
CA ALA A 169 -14.35 -1.47 24.05
C ALA A 169 -13.14 -1.98 23.23
N GLY A 170 -12.15 -2.59 23.88
CA GLY A 170 -10.91 -2.98 23.19
C GLY A 170 -9.98 -1.81 22.98
N MET A 171 -9.22 -1.81 21.89
CA MET A 171 -8.29 -0.74 21.51
C MET A 171 -8.91 0.15 20.42
N VAL A 172 -8.97 1.46 20.68
CA VAL A 172 -9.33 2.48 19.70
C VAL A 172 -8.13 3.38 19.49
N GLN A 173 -7.71 3.57 18.24
CA GLN A 173 -6.65 4.50 17.87
C GLN A 173 -7.22 5.60 16.98
N GLY A 174 -7.10 6.85 17.40
CA GLY A 174 -7.37 8.02 16.57
C GLY A 174 -6.07 8.60 16.01
N GLY A 175 -6.04 8.94 14.74
CA GLY A 175 -4.89 9.53 14.06
C GLY A 175 -5.23 10.85 13.37
N LEU A 176 -4.30 11.80 13.43
CA LEU A 176 -4.30 13.05 12.67
C LEU A 176 -2.98 13.14 11.90
N ASN A 177 -3.08 13.37 10.60
CA ASN A 177 -1.96 13.63 9.71
C ASN A 177 -2.10 15.03 9.12
N LEU A 178 -1.02 15.81 9.11
CA LEU A 178 -0.91 17.10 8.44
C LEU A 178 0.25 17.04 7.47
N TYR A 179 0.03 17.34 6.19
CA TYR A 179 1.04 17.10 5.17
C TYR A 179 0.90 17.98 3.93
N THR A 180 1.91 17.89 3.09
CA THR A 180 1.97 18.35 1.70
C THR A 180 2.74 17.35 0.86
N ALA A 181 2.52 17.31 -0.45
CA ALA A 181 3.34 16.52 -1.35
C ALA A 181 4.82 16.92 -1.27
N ASP A 182 5.71 15.92 -1.34
CA ASP A 182 7.15 16.18 -1.31
C ASP A 182 7.64 16.73 -2.65
N SER A 183 8.04 17.99 -2.65
CA SER A 183 8.69 18.66 -3.80
C SER A 183 10.18 18.94 -3.56
N THR A 184 10.81 18.27 -2.58
CA THR A 184 12.24 18.36 -2.32
C THR A 184 13.06 17.41 -3.21
N GLU A 185 14.39 17.44 -3.08
CA GLU A 185 15.25 16.49 -3.79
C GLU A 185 15.00 15.02 -3.39
N LEU A 186 14.39 14.76 -2.23
CA LEU A 186 14.01 13.40 -1.80
C LEU A 186 12.87 12.79 -2.63
N SER A 187 12.14 13.59 -3.42
CA SER A 187 11.12 13.10 -4.36
C SER A 187 11.72 12.65 -5.70
N ARG A 188 13.01 12.94 -5.94
CA ARG A 188 13.70 12.57 -7.16
C ARG A 188 14.18 11.13 -7.07
N PRO A 189 13.88 10.26 -8.05
CA PRO A 189 14.48 8.95 -8.12
C PRO A 189 16.00 9.04 -8.33
N PHE A 190 16.76 8.26 -7.57
CA PHE A 190 18.19 8.06 -7.78
C PHE A 190 18.43 6.91 -8.77
N LEU A 191 19.62 6.78 -9.28
CA LEU A 191 20.09 5.77 -10.26
C LEU A 191 19.45 5.90 -11.66
N ARG A 192 18.43 6.72 -11.81
CA ARG A 192 17.81 7.06 -13.09
C ARG A 192 17.60 8.56 -13.20
N SER A 193 17.71 9.09 -14.41
CA SER A 193 17.35 10.47 -14.69
C SER A 193 15.82 10.62 -14.69
N GLY A 194 15.27 11.00 -13.56
CA GLY A 194 13.87 11.41 -13.37
C GLY A 194 13.82 12.83 -12.83
N GLY A 195 12.77 13.59 -13.17
CA GLY A 195 12.49 14.87 -12.54
C GLY A 195 12.06 14.65 -11.09
N ARG A 196 12.34 15.62 -10.22
CA ARG A 196 11.65 15.69 -8.92
C ARG A 196 10.23 16.18 -9.12
N ALA A 197 9.33 15.87 -8.20
CA ALA A 197 8.02 16.48 -8.17
C ALA A 197 8.15 18.01 -7.98
N GLN A 198 7.37 18.78 -8.73
CA GLN A 198 7.34 20.23 -8.69
C GLN A 198 5.93 20.71 -8.37
N ARG A 199 5.82 21.88 -7.76
CA ARG A 199 4.50 22.50 -7.51
C ARG A 199 3.71 22.78 -8.80
N SER A 200 4.44 23.05 -9.89
CA SER A 200 3.84 23.20 -11.22
C SER A 200 3.17 21.94 -11.76
N ASP A 201 3.49 20.76 -11.22
CA ASP A 201 2.90 19.51 -11.67
C ASP A 201 1.45 19.34 -11.19
N GLY A 202 0.98 20.20 -10.26
CA GLY A 202 -0.37 20.15 -9.73
C GLY A 202 -0.65 18.88 -8.92
N GLY A 203 -1.91 18.47 -8.90
CA GLY A 203 -2.36 17.27 -8.22
C GLY A 203 -2.69 17.46 -6.73
N PRO A 204 -3.11 16.39 -6.04
CA PRO A 204 -3.53 16.43 -4.65
C PRO A 204 -2.36 16.74 -3.71
N ALA A 205 -2.63 17.53 -2.66
CA ALA A 205 -1.69 17.94 -1.62
C ALA A 205 -0.44 18.71 -2.10
N ASN A 206 -0.32 19.04 -3.40
CA ASN A 206 0.88 19.68 -3.96
C ASN A 206 0.83 21.21 -3.87
N THR A 207 0.59 21.74 -2.68
CA THR A 207 0.52 23.20 -2.42
C THR A 207 1.82 23.77 -1.87
N GLY A 208 2.72 22.91 -1.36
CA GLY A 208 3.93 23.26 -0.64
C GLY A 208 3.65 23.89 0.72
N LYS A 209 2.46 23.66 1.27
CA LYS A 209 2.02 24.07 2.61
C LYS A 209 1.43 22.86 3.32
N LEU A 210 1.54 22.83 4.65
CA LEU A 210 0.91 21.80 5.48
C LEU A 210 -0.59 22.10 5.65
N ASP A 211 -1.34 22.08 4.56
CA ASP A 211 -2.77 22.44 4.51
C ASP A 211 -3.67 21.29 4.06
N SER A 212 -3.07 20.11 3.78
CA SER A 212 -3.76 18.85 3.57
C SER A 212 -3.75 18.04 4.86
N TYR A 213 -4.81 17.25 5.10
CA TYR A 213 -4.90 16.46 6.32
C TYR A 213 -5.70 15.17 6.13
N ALA A 214 -5.39 14.18 6.99
CA ALA A 214 -6.16 12.96 7.13
C ALA A 214 -6.46 12.66 8.60
N LEU A 215 -7.69 12.20 8.84
CA LEU A 215 -8.19 11.71 10.13
C LEU A 215 -8.49 10.23 10.00
N THR A 216 -8.01 9.42 10.93
CA THR A 216 -8.25 7.98 10.94
C THR A 216 -8.71 7.51 12.31
N VAL A 217 -9.58 6.51 12.32
CA VAL A 217 -9.99 5.79 13.52
C VAL A 217 -9.85 4.30 13.23
N ASN A 218 -9.04 3.61 14.02
CA ASN A 218 -8.89 2.16 14.00
C ASN A 218 -9.49 1.59 15.29
N TRP A 219 -10.30 0.56 15.17
CA TRP A 219 -10.92 -0.13 16.30
C TRP A 219 -10.67 -1.62 16.19
N ASN A 220 -9.98 -2.19 17.15
CA ASN A 220 -9.63 -3.62 17.19
C ASN A 220 -9.61 -4.15 18.62
N SER A 221 -9.29 -5.44 18.77
CA SER A 221 -9.26 -6.12 20.08
C SER A 221 -10.55 -5.93 20.88
N ILE A 222 -11.70 -5.91 20.21
CA ILE A 222 -13.02 -5.74 20.82
C ILE A 222 -13.34 -7.00 21.62
N PRO A 223 -13.59 -6.94 22.96
CA PRO A 223 -13.72 -8.16 23.78
C PRO A 223 -14.84 -9.11 23.33
N ALA A 224 -15.94 -8.57 22.78
CA ALA A 224 -17.04 -9.38 22.23
C ALA A 224 -16.74 -9.97 20.83
N LEU A 225 -15.82 -9.36 20.10
CA LEU A 225 -15.40 -9.72 18.73
C LEU A 225 -13.89 -9.52 18.57
N PRO A 226 -13.07 -10.32 19.29
CA PRO A 226 -11.62 -10.03 19.45
C PRO A 226 -10.84 -10.03 18.15
N TYR A 227 -11.36 -10.65 17.11
CA TYR A 227 -10.73 -10.79 15.81
C TYR A 227 -11.29 -9.82 14.76
N LEU A 228 -12.25 -8.97 15.12
CA LEU A 228 -12.79 -7.93 14.25
C LEU A 228 -11.92 -6.68 14.33
N GLU A 229 -11.54 -6.18 13.17
CA GLU A 229 -10.83 -4.92 13.01
C GLU A 229 -11.65 -4.00 12.10
N LEU A 230 -11.90 -2.81 12.57
CA LEU A 230 -12.62 -1.76 11.83
C LEU A 230 -11.72 -0.56 11.62
N GLN A 231 -11.88 0.10 10.49
CA GLN A 231 -11.24 1.38 10.22
C GLN A 231 -12.23 2.33 9.55
N ALA A 232 -12.14 3.60 9.90
CA ALA A 232 -12.77 4.70 9.17
C ALA A 232 -11.74 5.82 8.98
N GLY A 233 -11.79 6.47 7.83
CA GLY A 233 -10.89 7.57 7.49
C GLY A 233 -11.59 8.69 6.72
N TYR A 234 -11.12 9.90 6.93
CA TYR A 234 -11.47 11.10 6.18
C TYR A 234 -10.20 11.84 5.82
N MET A 235 -10.02 12.14 4.54
CA MET A 235 -8.84 12.82 4.01
C MET A 235 -9.28 14.00 3.15
N ARG A 236 -8.57 15.12 3.26
CA ARG A 236 -8.72 16.25 2.36
C ARG A 236 -7.35 16.70 1.86
N ASN A 237 -7.14 16.53 0.59
CA ASN A 237 -5.96 16.97 -0.13
C ASN A 237 -6.26 18.31 -0.81
N ARG A 238 -5.58 19.35 -0.37
CA ARG A 238 -5.69 20.66 -1.04
C ARG A 238 -5.17 20.54 -2.46
N ALA A 239 -5.94 21.08 -3.41
CA ALA A 239 -5.53 21.07 -4.80
C ALA A 239 -4.29 21.92 -5.03
N GLY A 240 -3.33 21.37 -5.76
CA GLY A 240 -2.22 22.12 -6.34
C GLY A 240 -2.65 22.99 -7.51
N VAL A 241 -1.69 23.41 -8.33
CA VAL A 241 -1.97 24.22 -9.52
C VAL A 241 -2.77 23.41 -10.54
N ALA A 242 -3.82 24.03 -11.11
CA ALA A 242 -4.58 23.41 -12.19
C ALA A 242 -3.67 23.13 -13.42
N GLN A 243 -3.81 21.97 -14.00
CA GLN A 243 -3.09 21.61 -15.22
C GLN A 243 -3.93 21.97 -16.46
N PRO A 244 -3.32 22.45 -17.56
CA PRO A 244 -4.06 22.89 -18.75
C PRO A 244 -4.95 21.79 -19.35
N ASP A 245 -4.53 20.53 -19.24
CA ASP A 245 -5.15 19.39 -19.91
C ASP A 245 -6.10 18.58 -19.01
N THR A 246 -6.20 18.89 -17.70
CA THR A 246 -7.00 18.11 -16.75
C THR A 246 -8.29 18.79 -16.29
N GLY A 247 -8.48 20.08 -16.64
CA GLY A 247 -9.62 20.86 -16.18
C GLY A 247 -9.34 21.65 -14.88
N PRO A 248 -10.39 22.27 -14.28
CA PRO A 248 -10.22 23.09 -13.09
C PRO A 248 -9.80 22.22 -11.90
N ALA A 249 -8.88 22.72 -11.07
CA ALA A 249 -8.46 22.07 -9.87
C ALA A 249 -9.46 22.32 -8.73
N ASP A 250 -9.76 21.28 -7.95
CA ASP A 250 -10.53 21.35 -6.72
C ASP A 250 -9.96 20.36 -5.70
N ASP A 251 -10.21 20.61 -4.41
CA ASP A 251 -9.70 19.79 -3.33
C ASP A 251 -10.24 18.35 -3.46
N GLU A 252 -9.32 17.40 -3.40
CA GLU A 252 -9.69 15.99 -3.34
C GLU A 252 -10.16 15.62 -1.93
N VAL A 253 -11.30 14.95 -1.82
CA VAL A 253 -11.83 14.47 -0.55
C VAL A 253 -12.06 12.97 -0.62
N ILE A 254 -11.46 12.24 0.32
CA ILE A 254 -11.54 10.79 0.38
C ILE A 254 -12.19 10.36 1.70
N ARG A 255 -13.14 9.44 1.63
CA ARG A 255 -13.75 8.77 2.78
C ARG A 255 -13.58 7.29 2.63
N VAL A 256 -13.05 6.62 3.65
CA VAL A 256 -12.84 5.17 3.63
C VAL A 256 -13.47 4.53 4.86
N VAL A 257 -14.04 3.36 4.66
CA VAL A 257 -14.45 2.47 5.75
C VAL A 257 -14.04 1.05 5.40
N SER A 258 -13.45 0.34 6.35
CA SER A 258 -13.04 -1.06 6.17
C SER A 258 -13.37 -1.92 7.37
N ALA A 259 -13.59 -3.19 7.10
CA ALA A 259 -13.74 -4.24 8.10
C ALA A 259 -12.93 -5.45 7.68
N ARG A 260 -12.15 -5.99 8.62
CA ARG A 260 -11.41 -7.24 8.49
C ARG A 260 -11.72 -8.14 9.68
N TYR A 261 -11.93 -9.42 9.43
CA TYR A 261 -12.13 -10.40 10.47
C TYR A 261 -11.09 -11.52 10.34
N ILE A 262 -10.46 -11.92 11.45
CA ILE A 262 -9.49 -13.01 11.47
C ILE A 262 -10.13 -14.21 12.12
N TRP A 263 -10.58 -15.17 11.31
CA TRP A 263 -11.08 -16.43 11.83
C TRP A 263 -9.90 -17.41 11.94
N ALA A 264 -9.47 -17.64 13.17
CA ALA A 264 -8.27 -18.42 13.51
C ALA A 264 -8.66 -19.55 14.50
N PRO A 265 -9.28 -20.66 14.02
CA PRO A 265 -9.72 -21.75 14.90
C PRO A 265 -8.56 -22.49 15.56
N GLU A 266 -7.40 -22.51 14.93
CA GLU A 266 -6.18 -23.16 15.40
C GLU A 266 -4.99 -22.21 15.26
N SER A 267 -5.09 -21.04 15.90
CA SER A 267 -4.03 -20.03 15.86
C SER A 267 -2.76 -20.57 16.54
N SER A 268 -1.64 -20.49 15.85
CA SER A 268 -0.32 -20.71 16.41
C SER A 268 0.47 -19.42 16.40
N ALA A 269 0.90 -18.97 17.56
CA ALA A 269 1.83 -17.84 17.69
C ALA A 269 3.27 -18.20 17.29
N ASP A 270 3.55 -19.46 17.03
CA ASP A 270 4.88 -19.97 16.71
C ASP A 270 5.04 -20.20 15.21
N LEU A 271 5.96 -19.46 14.59
CA LEU A 271 6.29 -19.56 13.17
C LEU A 271 6.73 -20.98 12.77
N ASP A 272 7.42 -21.70 13.66
CA ASP A 272 7.87 -23.07 13.40
C ASP A 272 6.67 -24.02 13.29
N THR A 273 5.63 -23.79 14.07
CA THR A 273 4.35 -24.53 13.99
C THR A 273 3.62 -24.21 12.69
N THR A 274 3.64 -22.96 12.25
CA THR A 274 3.08 -22.52 10.95
C THR A 274 3.73 -23.26 9.79
N LEU A 275 5.06 -23.37 9.78
CA LEU A 275 5.80 -24.08 8.75
C LEU A 275 5.58 -25.61 8.78
N ARG A 276 5.13 -26.17 9.89
CA ARG A 276 4.82 -27.61 10.04
C ARG A 276 3.42 -28.01 9.60
N GLY A 277 2.58 -27.08 9.14
CA GLY A 277 1.36 -27.36 8.39
C GLY A 277 0.12 -27.69 9.19
N ARG A 278 -0.04 -27.14 10.40
CA ARG A 278 -1.24 -27.29 11.23
C ARG A 278 -1.83 -25.96 11.69
N TYR A 279 -1.89 -25.04 10.76
CA TYR A 279 -2.33 -23.69 11.04
C TYR A 279 -3.35 -23.28 9.97
N LEU A 280 -4.47 -22.75 10.38
CA LEU A 280 -5.50 -22.27 9.47
C LEU A 280 -6.04 -20.93 9.96
N ASP A 281 -5.86 -19.89 9.15
CA ASP A 281 -6.55 -18.62 9.30
C ASP A 281 -7.34 -18.31 8.05
N VAL A 282 -8.54 -17.78 8.22
CA VAL A 282 -9.36 -17.24 7.14
C VAL A 282 -9.64 -15.78 7.44
N VAL A 283 -9.24 -14.90 6.55
CA VAL A 283 -9.25 -13.45 6.75
C VAL A 283 -10.04 -12.75 5.65
N PRO A 284 -11.37 -12.63 5.77
CA PRO A 284 -12.15 -11.76 4.91
C PRO A 284 -11.88 -10.28 5.21
N LEU A 285 -11.85 -9.48 4.15
CA LEU A 285 -11.74 -8.02 4.16
C LEU A 285 -12.80 -7.41 3.24
N VAL A 286 -13.39 -6.32 3.68
CA VAL A 286 -14.18 -5.43 2.84
C VAL A 286 -13.75 -3.99 3.09
N GLU A 287 -13.55 -3.22 2.01
CA GLU A 287 -13.25 -1.80 2.08
C GLU A 287 -14.03 -1.04 1.02
N TYR A 288 -14.61 0.09 1.43
CA TYR A 288 -15.26 1.03 0.55
C TYR A 288 -14.58 2.38 0.67
N ALA A 289 -14.19 2.96 -0.47
CA ALA A 289 -13.65 4.31 -0.55
C ALA A 289 -14.46 5.16 -1.54
N ASP A 290 -14.82 6.38 -1.13
CA ASP A 290 -15.47 7.42 -1.94
C ASP A 290 -14.45 8.56 -2.10
N VAL A 291 -14.05 8.79 -3.34
CA VAL A 291 -13.05 9.80 -3.73
C VAL A 291 -13.78 10.86 -4.54
N GLN A 292 -13.86 12.06 -4.02
CA GLN A 292 -14.38 13.22 -4.73
C GLN A 292 -13.21 14.01 -5.29
N ASN A 293 -13.34 14.46 -6.55
CA ASN A 293 -12.29 15.19 -7.28
C ASN A 293 -10.96 14.42 -7.33
N GLU A 294 -11.00 13.13 -7.68
CA GLU A 294 -9.80 12.28 -7.83
C GLU A 294 -8.72 12.99 -8.65
N ASP A 295 -7.46 12.90 -8.23
CA ASP A 295 -6.31 13.62 -8.79
C ASP A 295 -6.41 15.16 -8.65
N ALA A 296 -7.22 15.65 -7.72
CA ALA A 296 -7.54 17.08 -7.53
C ALA A 296 -8.18 17.72 -8.77
N VAL A 297 -8.92 16.97 -9.57
CA VAL A 297 -9.65 17.44 -10.76
C VAL A 297 -11.13 17.57 -10.42
N ALA A 298 -11.69 18.75 -10.59
CA ALA A 298 -13.09 19.04 -10.25
C ALA A 298 -14.06 18.13 -11.00
N GLY A 299 -14.94 17.43 -10.25
CA GLY A 299 -15.97 16.55 -10.79
C GLY A 299 -15.47 15.16 -11.22
N ASN A 300 -14.19 14.84 -11.00
CA ASN A 300 -13.67 13.49 -11.23
C ASN A 300 -13.92 12.59 -10.00
N ASP A 301 -15.16 12.20 -9.79
CA ASP A 301 -15.57 11.41 -8.63
C ASP A 301 -15.44 9.91 -8.91
N THR A 302 -14.89 9.19 -7.96
CA THR A 302 -14.65 7.76 -8.07
C THR A 302 -15.04 7.03 -6.79
N ARG A 303 -15.57 5.83 -6.92
CA ARG A 303 -15.91 4.92 -5.81
C ARG A 303 -15.21 3.60 -5.98
N TYR A 304 -14.62 3.12 -4.90
CA TYR A 304 -13.95 1.83 -4.83
C TYR A 304 -14.70 0.90 -3.88
N LEU A 305 -14.84 -0.35 -4.27
CA LEU A 305 -15.27 -1.43 -3.39
C LEU A 305 -14.30 -2.59 -3.56
N THR A 306 -13.52 -2.86 -2.53
CA THR A 306 -12.61 -4.01 -2.48
C THR A 306 -13.16 -5.05 -1.53
N THR A 307 -13.26 -6.27 -2.00
CA THR A 307 -13.62 -7.45 -1.20
C THR A 307 -12.57 -8.51 -1.41
N SER A 308 -12.06 -9.09 -0.34
CA SER A 308 -11.08 -10.14 -0.44
C SER A 308 -11.22 -11.19 0.65
N VAL A 309 -10.64 -12.34 0.41
CA VAL A 309 -10.42 -13.37 1.41
C VAL A 309 -9.01 -13.92 1.26
N THR A 310 -8.30 -14.00 2.38
CA THR A 310 -7.03 -14.71 2.51
C THR A 310 -7.25 -15.98 3.31
N VAL A 311 -6.73 -17.11 2.83
CA VAL A 311 -6.70 -18.36 3.56
C VAL A 311 -5.24 -18.75 3.78
N ASP A 312 -4.81 -18.72 5.01
CA ASP A 312 -3.47 -19.12 5.44
C ASP A 312 -3.53 -20.55 6.00
N TYR A 313 -2.88 -21.50 5.32
CA TYR A 313 -2.89 -22.90 5.70
C TYR A 313 -1.48 -23.47 5.69
N GLY A 314 -0.87 -23.52 6.86
CA GLY A 314 0.50 -24.00 7.03
C GLY A 314 1.49 -23.21 6.18
N ARG A 315 2.07 -23.86 5.15
CA ARG A 315 2.98 -23.19 4.21
C ARG A 315 2.28 -22.48 3.06
N TRP A 316 0.99 -22.73 2.88
CA TRP A 316 0.24 -22.21 1.76
C TRP A 316 -0.56 -20.96 2.16
N VAL A 317 -0.60 -20.00 1.28
CA VAL A 317 -1.46 -18.82 1.38
C VAL A 317 -2.26 -18.72 0.10
N PHE A 318 -3.57 -18.71 0.21
CA PHE A 318 -4.48 -18.51 -0.92
C PHE A 318 -5.20 -17.18 -0.77
N GLY A 319 -5.35 -16.48 -1.87
CA GLY A 319 -6.04 -15.20 -1.92
C GLY A 319 -7.06 -15.15 -3.04
N ALA A 320 -8.17 -14.49 -2.77
CA ALA A 320 -9.12 -14.08 -3.79
C ALA A 320 -9.52 -12.63 -3.52
N THR A 321 -9.39 -11.77 -4.53
CA THR A 321 -9.70 -10.35 -4.41
C THR A 321 -10.53 -9.91 -5.60
N ARG A 322 -11.53 -9.08 -5.30
CA ARG A 322 -12.26 -8.28 -6.28
C ARG A 322 -12.26 -6.83 -5.86
N THR A 323 -11.85 -5.95 -6.78
CA THR A 323 -11.97 -4.50 -6.63
C THR A 323 -12.79 -3.96 -7.78
N ASP A 324 -13.85 -3.23 -7.46
CA ASP A 324 -14.67 -2.47 -8.41
C ASP A 324 -14.34 -0.97 -8.25
N LYS A 325 -14.00 -0.30 -9.36
CA LYS A 325 -13.79 1.15 -9.44
C LYS A 325 -14.85 1.76 -10.34
N ARG A 326 -15.68 2.65 -9.82
CA ARG A 326 -16.79 3.27 -10.54
C ARG A 326 -16.64 4.76 -10.61
N ARG A 327 -16.73 5.30 -11.81
CA ARG A 327 -16.79 6.74 -12.10
C ARG A 327 -18.19 7.10 -12.59
N PRO A 328 -19.12 7.49 -11.69
CA PRO A 328 -20.54 7.64 -12.05
C PRO A 328 -20.80 8.74 -13.11
N TRP A 329 -19.90 9.70 -13.21
CA TRP A 329 -20.04 10.86 -14.10
C TRP A 329 -19.17 10.79 -15.35
N ALA A 330 -18.29 9.81 -15.47
CA ALA A 330 -17.46 9.66 -16.66
C ALA A 330 -18.28 9.25 -17.88
N PRO A 331 -18.06 9.82 -19.05
CA PRO A 331 -18.68 9.37 -20.30
C PRO A 331 -18.02 8.09 -20.81
N GLY A 332 -18.82 7.20 -21.42
CA GLY A 332 -18.30 6.05 -22.18
C GLY A 332 -17.90 4.83 -21.34
N ALA A 333 -16.97 4.02 -21.88
CA ALA A 333 -16.58 2.71 -21.36
C ALA A 333 -15.77 2.75 -20.05
N GLY A 334 -15.16 3.88 -19.71
CA GLY A 334 -14.37 4.04 -18.47
C GLY A 334 -15.17 4.23 -17.18
N ARG A 335 -16.48 4.00 -17.22
CA ARG A 335 -17.35 4.17 -16.04
C ARG A 335 -17.17 3.11 -14.96
N HIS A 336 -16.74 1.93 -15.36
CA HIS A 336 -16.61 0.79 -14.47
C HIS A 336 -15.34 0.02 -14.80
N ASP A 337 -14.33 0.22 -13.99
CA ASP A 337 -13.14 -0.58 -14.02
C ASP A 337 -13.24 -1.65 -12.92
N TYR A 338 -12.60 -2.79 -13.11
CA TYR A 338 -12.57 -3.85 -12.10
C TYR A 338 -11.28 -4.64 -12.17
N LEU A 339 -10.93 -5.27 -11.06
CA LEU A 339 -9.92 -6.31 -10.96
C LEU A 339 -10.54 -7.53 -10.26
N ASN A 340 -10.38 -8.71 -10.84
CA ASN A 340 -10.57 -9.99 -10.17
C ASN A 340 -9.21 -10.69 -10.13
N GLU A 341 -8.80 -11.15 -8.97
CA GLU A 341 -7.50 -11.77 -8.78
C GLU A 341 -7.60 -13.00 -7.88
N LEU A 342 -6.95 -14.08 -8.28
CA LEU A 342 -6.70 -15.26 -7.47
C LEU A 342 -5.19 -15.41 -7.30
N SER A 343 -4.76 -15.60 -6.08
CA SER A 343 -3.35 -15.76 -5.74
C SER A 343 -3.09 -16.99 -4.91
N MET A 344 -1.88 -17.54 -5.04
CA MET A 344 -1.39 -18.65 -4.26
C MET A 344 0.07 -18.39 -3.89
N GLY A 345 0.38 -18.46 -2.61
CA GLY A 345 1.73 -18.35 -2.07
C GLY A 345 2.19 -19.64 -1.41
N TYR A 346 3.49 -19.90 -1.44
CA TYR A 346 4.13 -21.00 -0.73
C TYR A 346 5.36 -20.51 0.03
N ARG A 347 5.36 -20.68 1.35
CA ARG A 347 6.49 -20.38 2.23
C ARG A 347 7.53 -21.51 2.13
N VAL A 348 8.60 -21.27 1.37
CA VAL A 348 9.71 -22.23 1.21
C VAL A 348 10.49 -22.35 2.51
N THR A 349 10.77 -21.17 3.12
CA THR A 349 11.37 -21.01 4.46
C THR A 349 10.61 -19.95 5.24
N GLY A 350 11.06 -19.61 6.46
CA GLY A 350 10.52 -18.47 7.20
C GLY A 350 10.81 -17.11 6.55
N GLN A 351 11.72 -17.05 5.58
CA GLN A 351 12.15 -15.81 4.92
C GLN A 351 11.86 -15.79 3.42
N LEU A 352 11.67 -16.96 2.80
CA LEU A 352 11.53 -17.11 1.36
C LEU A 352 10.11 -17.59 1.01
N THR A 353 9.40 -16.79 0.23
CA THR A 353 8.05 -17.08 -0.27
C THR A 353 8.02 -17.02 -1.79
N MET A 354 7.31 -17.93 -2.41
CA MET A 354 6.98 -17.92 -3.83
C MET A 354 5.48 -17.61 -3.98
N ALA A 355 5.11 -16.79 -4.95
CA ALA A 355 3.71 -16.47 -5.22
C ALA A 355 3.39 -16.56 -6.71
N LEU A 356 2.18 -17.01 -7.00
CA LEU A 356 1.57 -17.00 -8.34
C LEU A 356 0.24 -16.27 -8.24
N SER A 357 -0.04 -15.42 -9.22
CA SER A 357 -1.31 -14.71 -9.32
C SER A 357 -1.86 -14.82 -10.74
N VAL A 358 -3.17 -14.97 -10.84
CA VAL A 358 -3.90 -14.90 -12.10
C VAL A 358 -5.10 -13.97 -11.92
N GLY A 359 -5.37 -13.14 -12.91
CA GLY A 359 -6.45 -12.17 -12.80
C GLY A 359 -7.04 -11.75 -14.13
N SER A 360 -8.16 -11.06 -14.04
CA SER A 360 -8.77 -10.31 -15.14
C SER A 360 -9.10 -8.91 -14.65
N GLN A 361 -8.80 -7.93 -15.48
CA GLN A 361 -9.11 -6.53 -15.19
C GLN A 361 -9.74 -5.84 -16.39
N ALA A 362 -10.58 -4.85 -16.09
CA ALA A 362 -10.94 -3.80 -17.03
C ALA A 362 -10.40 -2.47 -16.47
N GLN A 363 -9.67 -1.72 -17.26
CA GLN A 363 -9.14 -0.43 -16.87
C GLN A 363 -9.20 0.54 -18.05
N GLY A 364 -9.88 1.69 -17.85
CA GLY A 364 -10.04 2.68 -18.90
C GLY A 364 -10.83 2.18 -20.14
N GLY A 365 -11.68 1.16 -19.96
CA GLY A 365 -12.45 0.53 -21.05
C GLY A 365 -11.69 -0.56 -21.81
N GLN A 366 -10.55 -1.00 -21.29
CA GLN A 366 -9.73 -2.07 -21.86
C GLN A 366 -9.69 -3.28 -20.93
N ASP A 367 -10.10 -4.44 -21.44
CA ASP A 367 -10.03 -5.71 -20.73
C ASP A 367 -8.65 -6.36 -20.89
N SER A 368 -8.15 -6.98 -19.83
CA SER A 368 -6.87 -7.69 -19.85
C SER A 368 -6.90 -8.91 -18.92
N ASN A 369 -6.21 -9.96 -19.33
CA ASN A 369 -5.88 -11.10 -18.48
C ASN A 369 -4.46 -10.94 -17.95
N LEU A 370 -4.28 -11.25 -16.68
CA LEU A 370 -3.04 -11.05 -15.93
C LEU A 370 -2.51 -12.39 -15.41
N VAL A 371 -1.20 -12.58 -15.49
CA VAL A 371 -0.48 -13.67 -14.82
C VAL A 371 0.79 -13.10 -14.22
N GLY A 372 0.99 -13.33 -12.93
CA GLY A 372 2.17 -12.86 -12.20
C GLY A 372 2.83 -13.96 -11.39
N PHE A 373 4.15 -13.88 -11.28
CA PHE A 373 4.94 -14.71 -10.41
C PHE A 373 5.88 -13.82 -9.60
N ALA A 374 5.98 -14.07 -8.29
CA ALA A 374 6.90 -13.35 -7.43
C ALA A 374 7.70 -14.32 -6.54
N LEU A 375 8.97 -13.99 -6.34
CA LEU A 375 9.85 -14.61 -5.36
C LEU A 375 10.25 -13.54 -4.36
N THR A 376 9.82 -13.69 -3.11
CA THR A 376 10.03 -12.71 -2.03
C THR A 376 10.99 -13.27 -0.99
N TYR A 377 12.02 -12.49 -0.65
CA TYR A 377 12.93 -12.77 0.45
C TYR A 377 12.91 -11.63 1.46
N GLU A 378 12.64 -11.96 2.72
CA GLU A 378 12.55 -10.98 3.81
C GLU A 378 13.64 -11.24 4.85
N GLY A 379 14.21 -10.17 5.41
CA GLY A 379 15.22 -10.24 6.44
C GLY A 379 15.24 -9.01 7.34
N ALA A 380 15.83 -9.20 8.53
CA ALA A 380 16.05 -8.14 9.52
C ALA A 380 17.42 -8.33 10.19
N HIS A 381 18.11 -7.22 10.44
CA HIS A 381 19.43 -7.16 11.11
C HIS A 381 19.46 -6.10 12.22
#